data_6f62e7ac87454adf9a15d411d6d8726e
#
_entry.id   6f62e7ac87454adf9a15d411d6d8726e
#
_cell.length_a   1.000
_cell.length_b   1.000
_cell.length_c   1.000
_cell.angle_alpha   90.00
_cell.angle_beta   90.00
_cell.angle_gamma   90.00
#
_symmetry.space_group_name_H-M   'P 1'
#
loop_
_entity.id
_entity.type
_entity.pdbx_description
1 polymer ?
#
loop_
_entity_poly.entity_id
_entity_poly.type
_entity_poly.pdbx_seq_one_letter_code
_entity_poly.pdbx_strand_id
1 'polypeptide(L)'
;MNRVKINSDVELKDRLVAINRVTKVTKGGRTFTFAAIVVVGDGNGVIGWGLGKAGEVQAAIAKGVESAKKNLVKVPVLKGTIPHEMEARYGGAQVFLKPAAAGTGLVAGGAMRAVLESAGIKDVLAKSKGSSNPHNLVKATIAALSLMRDPYTVAGTRGISMDRVFNG
;
A
#
# COMPACT_ATOMS: atom_id res chain seq x y z
N MET A 1 -4.12 -4.49 -12.33
CA MET A 1 -3.83 -3.30 -11.49
C MET A 1 -4.13 -2.06 -12.29
N ASN A 2 -5.12 -1.28 -11.88
CA ASN A 2 -5.46 -0.01 -12.52
C ASN A 2 -4.42 1.04 -12.12
N ARG A 3 -3.37 1.21 -12.93
CA ARG A 3 -2.41 2.30 -12.76
C ARG A 3 -3.08 3.62 -13.11
N VAL A 4 -3.02 4.58 -12.20
CA VAL A 4 -3.59 5.91 -12.40
C VAL A 4 -2.44 6.88 -12.69
N LYS A 5 -2.52 7.60 -13.81
CA LYS A 5 -1.71 8.79 -14.02
C LYS A 5 -2.41 9.93 -13.28
N ILE A 6 -1.76 10.50 -12.28
CA ILE A 6 -2.30 11.66 -11.56
C ILE A 6 -1.84 12.94 -12.29
N ASN A 7 -2.77 13.88 -12.41
CA ASN A 7 -2.46 15.25 -12.78
C ASN A 7 -1.58 15.90 -11.69
N SER A 8 -0.75 16.85 -12.05
CA SER A 8 0.28 17.49 -11.22
C SER A 8 -0.19 18.11 -9.90
N ASP A 9 -1.49 18.25 -9.67
CA ASP A 9 -2.07 19.04 -8.60
C ASP A 9 -2.43 18.25 -7.33
N VAL A 10 -2.14 16.94 -7.29
CA VAL A 10 -2.42 16.11 -6.10
C VAL A 10 -1.21 16.09 -5.19
N GLU A 11 -1.38 16.61 -3.97
CA GLU A 11 -0.36 16.55 -2.92
C GLU A 11 -0.21 15.12 -2.44
N LEU A 12 0.93 14.52 -2.71
CA LEU A 12 1.27 13.17 -2.31
C LEU A 12 2.17 13.22 -1.07
N LYS A 13 1.74 12.59 0.00
CA LYS A 13 2.55 12.40 1.22
C LYS A 13 3.38 11.13 1.07
N ASP A 14 4.67 11.23 1.33
CA ASP A 14 5.58 10.10 1.35
C ASP A 14 5.76 9.56 2.76
N ARG A 15 5.89 8.25 2.87
CA ARG A 15 6.12 7.55 4.13
C ARG A 15 7.17 6.46 3.94
N LEU A 16 8.26 6.60 4.69
CA LEU A 16 9.31 5.61 4.72
C LEU A 16 8.86 4.39 5.56
N VAL A 17 8.92 3.21 4.97
CA VAL A 17 8.55 1.95 5.65
C VAL A 17 9.76 1.28 6.28
N ALA A 18 10.85 1.13 5.52
CA ALA A 18 12.09 0.54 6.00
C ALA A 18 13.30 0.99 5.19
N ILE A 19 14.45 1.06 5.85
CA ILE A 19 15.77 1.26 5.24
C ILE A 19 16.66 0.11 5.67
N ASN A 20 17.37 -0.48 4.70
CA ASN A 20 18.34 -1.51 4.94
C ASN A 20 19.70 -1.11 4.30
N ARG A 21 20.78 -1.26 5.05
CA ARG A 21 22.13 -1.19 4.50
C ARG A 21 22.45 -2.52 3.83
N VAL A 22 22.73 -2.49 2.55
CA VAL A 22 23.04 -3.67 1.76
C VAL A 22 24.49 -3.59 1.25
N THR A 23 25.13 -4.72 1.07
CA THR A 23 26.53 -4.81 0.68
C THR A 23 26.66 -5.64 -0.59
N LYS A 24 27.43 -5.13 -1.55
CA LYS A 24 27.93 -5.89 -2.70
C LYS A 24 29.41 -6.21 -2.48
N VAL A 25 29.75 -7.48 -2.49
CA VAL A 25 31.13 -7.92 -2.38
C VAL A 25 31.73 -8.07 -3.78
N THR A 26 32.87 -7.43 -4.02
CA THR A 26 33.64 -7.49 -5.27
C THR A 26 35.09 -7.92 -4.97
N LYS A 27 35.88 -8.20 -5.99
CA LYS A 27 37.30 -8.54 -5.85
C LYS A 27 38.12 -7.46 -5.11
N GLY A 28 37.68 -6.18 -5.17
CA GLY A 28 38.32 -5.04 -4.50
C GLY A 28 37.78 -4.74 -3.11
N GLY A 29 36.80 -5.50 -2.57
CA GLY A 29 36.25 -5.28 -1.25
C GLY A 29 34.72 -5.22 -1.20
N ARG A 30 34.22 -4.58 -0.15
CA ARG A 30 32.76 -4.46 0.13
C ARG A 30 32.28 -3.05 -0.18
N THR A 31 31.35 -2.93 -1.13
CA THR A 31 30.67 -1.67 -1.43
C THR A 31 29.32 -1.63 -0.73
N PHE A 32 29.12 -0.63 0.12
CA PHE A 32 27.87 -0.45 0.87
C PHE A 32 26.92 0.48 0.12
N THR A 33 25.63 0.13 0.14
CA THR A 33 24.55 0.97 -0.37
C THR A 33 23.35 0.87 0.56
N PHE A 34 22.43 1.83 0.46
CA PHE A 34 21.17 1.83 1.21
C PHE A 34 20.02 1.48 0.28
N ALA A 35 19.14 0.61 0.75
CA ALA A 35 17.88 0.28 0.07
C ALA A 35 16.73 0.79 0.94
N ALA A 36 15.91 1.69 0.39
CA ALA A 36 14.73 2.24 1.05
C ALA A 36 13.47 1.75 0.35
N ILE A 37 12.46 1.32 1.12
CA ILE A 37 11.10 1.10 0.63
C ILE A 37 10.22 2.23 1.14
N VAL A 38 9.55 2.89 0.20
CA VAL A 38 8.72 4.06 0.45
C VAL A 38 7.32 3.81 -0.09
N VAL A 39 6.32 4.28 0.62
CA VAL A 39 4.93 4.34 0.19
C VAL A 39 4.53 5.80 0.03
N VAL A 40 3.78 6.10 -1.01
CA VAL A 40 3.27 7.44 -1.31
C VAL A 40 1.77 7.34 -1.44
N GLY A 41 1.03 8.34 -0.94
CA GLY A 41 -0.42 8.37 -1.07
C GLY A 41 -1.00 9.77 -0.86
N ASP A 42 -2.22 9.97 -1.35
CA ASP A 42 -2.97 11.23 -1.27
C ASP A 42 -3.93 11.28 -0.06
N GLY A 43 -4.07 10.16 0.67
CA GLY A 43 -5.05 10.03 1.74
C GLY A 43 -6.51 9.91 1.25
N ASN A 44 -6.75 9.76 -0.06
CA ASN A 44 -8.07 9.68 -0.69
C ASN A 44 -8.21 8.44 -1.61
N GLY A 45 -7.49 7.37 -1.31
CA GLY A 45 -7.56 6.11 -2.04
C GLY A 45 -6.56 5.97 -3.17
N VAL A 46 -5.61 6.89 -3.34
CA VAL A 46 -4.50 6.69 -4.29
C VAL A 46 -3.23 6.41 -3.52
N ILE A 47 -2.61 5.28 -3.82
CA ILE A 47 -1.38 4.83 -3.16
C ILE A 47 -0.38 4.29 -4.18
N GLY A 48 0.89 4.40 -3.86
CA GLY A 48 1.97 3.78 -4.62
C GLY A 48 3.10 3.33 -3.73
N TRP A 49 3.92 2.44 -4.23
CA TRP A 49 5.12 2.01 -3.53
C TRP A 49 6.32 2.08 -4.46
N GLY A 50 7.47 2.36 -3.90
CA GLY A 50 8.72 2.40 -4.63
C GLY A 50 9.90 1.90 -3.81
N LEU A 51 10.88 1.38 -4.53
CA LEU A 51 12.15 0.95 -3.99
C LEU A 51 13.25 1.83 -4.55
N GLY A 52 14.04 2.45 -3.68
CA GLY A 52 15.21 3.21 -4.05
C GLY A 52 16.49 2.61 -3.49
N LYS A 53 17.56 2.65 -4.27
CA LYS A 53 18.90 2.27 -3.84
C LYS A 53 19.91 3.36 -4.19
N ALA A 54 20.76 3.74 -3.22
CA ALA A 54 21.82 4.73 -3.41
C ALA A 54 22.95 4.54 -2.40
N GLY A 55 24.05 5.27 -2.56
CA GLY A 55 25.16 5.31 -1.61
C GLY A 55 24.78 6.05 -0.31
N GLU A 56 23.81 6.97 -0.39
CA GLU A 56 23.32 7.78 0.72
C GLU A 56 21.84 7.49 1.00
N VAL A 57 21.43 7.65 2.27
CA VAL A 57 20.06 7.39 2.72
C VAL A 57 19.07 8.32 2.05
N GLN A 58 19.37 9.63 2.01
CA GLN A 58 18.47 10.63 1.41
C GLN A 58 18.26 10.39 -0.09
N ALA A 59 19.33 10.09 -0.83
CA ALA A 59 19.25 9.75 -2.24
C ALA A 59 18.47 8.44 -2.49
N ALA A 60 18.56 7.45 -1.59
CA ALA A 60 17.77 6.23 -1.68
C ALA A 60 16.28 6.49 -1.46
N ILE A 61 15.91 7.34 -0.50
CA ILE A 61 14.51 7.75 -0.25
C ILE A 61 13.96 8.52 -1.47
N ALA A 62 14.67 9.52 -1.97
CA ALA A 62 14.24 10.31 -3.12
C ALA A 62 13.96 9.44 -4.37
N LYS A 63 14.85 8.49 -4.67
CA LYS A 63 14.64 7.49 -5.75
C LYS A 63 13.44 6.58 -5.47
N GLY A 64 13.22 6.20 -4.19
CA GLY A 64 12.05 5.43 -3.76
C GLY A 64 10.75 6.19 -4.02
N VAL A 65 10.68 7.46 -3.65
CA VAL A 65 9.53 8.34 -3.89
C VAL A 65 9.24 8.48 -5.38
N GLU A 66 10.26 8.74 -6.20
CA GLU A 66 10.11 8.85 -7.65
C GLU A 66 9.57 7.54 -8.26
N SER A 67 10.10 6.41 -7.83
CA SER A 67 9.61 5.08 -8.24
C SER A 67 8.17 4.83 -7.80
N ALA A 68 7.78 5.26 -6.59
CA ALA A 68 6.42 5.13 -6.07
C ALA A 68 5.41 5.96 -6.87
N LYS A 69 5.76 7.19 -7.25
CA LYS A 69 4.94 8.07 -8.10
C LYS A 69 4.65 7.47 -9.48
N LYS A 70 5.52 6.62 -10.00
CA LYS A 70 5.32 5.90 -11.28
C LYS A 70 4.36 4.70 -11.16
N ASN A 71 4.13 4.20 -9.94
CA ASN A 71 3.36 2.99 -9.67
C ASN A 71 2.13 3.27 -8.79
N LEU A 72 1.40 4.32 -9.09
CA LEU A 72 0.20 4.70 -8.35
C LEU A 72 -0.99 3.82 -8.74
N VAL A 73 -1.76 3.41 -7.74
CA VAL A 73 -2.95 2.55 -7.86
C VAL A 73 -4.08 3.19 -7.07
N LYS A 74 -5.29 3.20 -7.64
CA LYS A 74 -6.50 3.62 -6.96
C LYS A 74 -7.12 2.43 -6.24
N VAL A 75 -7.46 2.61 -4.98
CA VAL A 75 -8.09 1.61 -4.11
C VAL A 75 -9.43 2.12 -3.57
N PRO A 76 -10.44 1.26 -3.41
CA PRO A 76 -11.73 1.69 -2.88
C PRO A 76 -11.64 1.95 -1.38
N VAL A 77 -12.05 3.15 -0.97
CA VAL A 77 -12.21 3.55 0.44
C VAL A 77 -13.66 3.96 0.64
N LEU A 78 -14.33 3.34 1.62
CA LEU A 78 -15.73 3.57 1.90
C LEU A 78 -15.89 4.06 3.34
N LYS A 79 -16.35 5.33 3.53
CA LYS A 79 -16.61 5.92 4.87
C LYS A 79 -15.41 5.74 5.83
N GLY A 80 -14.17 5.82 5.34
CA GLY A 80 -12.95 5.66 6.13
C GLY A 80 -12.51 4.23 6.40
N THR A 81 -13.20 3.22 5.85
CA THR A 81 -12.83 1.81 5.92
C THR A 81 -12.77 1.16 4.54
N ILE A 82 -12.52 -0.14 4.49
CA ILE A 82 -12.52 -0.94 3.26
C ILE A 82 -13.90 -1.55 2.99
N PRO A 83 -14.29 -1.80 1.73
CA PRO A 83 -15.62 -2.30 1.38
C PRO A 83 -15.93 -3.69 1.90
N HIS A 84 -14.98 -4.60 1.87
CA HIS A 84 -15.13 -6.00 2.28
C HIS A 84 -13.80 -6.59 2.74
N GLU A 85 -13.84 -7.74 3.37
CA GLU A 85 -12.63 -8.48 3.73
C GLU A 85 -11.89 -8.99 2.49
N MET A 86 -10.58 -9.00 2.57
CA MET A 86 -9.72 -9.46 1.48
C MET A 86 -8.44 -10.07 2.02
N GLU A 87 -8.01 -11.14 1.37
CA GLU A 87 -6.74 -11.78 1.61
C GLU A 87 -5.90 -11.77 0.34
N ALA A 88 -4.61 -11.46 0.46
CA ALA A 88 -3.68 -11.55 -0.66
C ALA A 88 -2.30 -12.00 -0.21
N ARG A 89 -1.55 -12.58 -1.16
CA ARG A 89 -0.18 -13.07 -0.95
C ARG A 89 0.78 -12.39 -1.90
N TYR A 90 1.98 -12.16 -1.39
CA TYR A 90 3.11 -11.76 -2.21
C TYR A 90 4.40 -12.37 -1.66
N GLY A 91 5.06 -13.24 -2.47
CA GLY A 91 6.16 -14.06 -1.98
C GLY A 91 5.72 -14.91 -0.78
N GLY A 92 6.48 -14.89 0.31
CA GLY A 92 6.13 -15.61 1.53
C GLY A 92 5.21 -14.84 2.49
N ALA A 93 4.80 -13.62 2.17
CA ALA A 93 3.90 -12.84 3.01
C ALA A 93 2.45 -13.00 2.58
N GLN A 94 1.57 -13.21 3.55
CA GLN A 94 0.13 -13.26 3.41
C GLN A 94 -0.48 -12.16 4.28
N VAL A 95 -1.40 -11.39 3.73
CA VAL A 95 -2.06 -10.26 4.41
C VAL A 95 -3.55 -10.50 4.39
N PHE A 96 -4.18 -10.35 5.55
CA PHE A 96 -5.62 -10.38 5.74
C PHE A 96 -6.10 -9.01 6.19
N LEU A 97 -7.09 -8.45 5.51
CA LEU A 97 -7.71 -7.16 5.79
C LEU A 97 -9.20 -7.38 6.04
N LYS A 98 -9.73 -6.78 7.11
CA LYS A 98 -11.15 -6.83 7.47
C LYS A 98 -11.66 -5.41 7.79
N PRO A 99 -12.83 -5.00 7.28
CA PRO A 99 -13.42 -3.72 7.61
C PRO A 99 -13.72 -3.64 9.11
N ALA A 100 -13.66 -2.45 9.67
CA ALA A 100 -13.94 -2.19 11.07
C ALA A 100 -14.92 -1.02 11.22
N ALA A 101 -15.62 -0.99 12.36
CA ALA A 101 -16.52 0.10 12.71
C ALA A 101 -15.75 1.41 12.92
N ALA A 102 -16.41 2.53 12.69
CA ALA A 102 -15.84 3.85 12.92
C ALA A 102 -15.37 3.99 14.38
N GLY A 103 -14.15 4.51 14.57
CA GLY A 103 -13.52 4.66 15.88
C GLY A 103 -12.67 3.47 16.33
N THR A 104 -12.64 2.36 15.58
CA THR A 104 -11.74 1.22 15.87
C THR A 104 -10.28 1.60 15.66
N GLY A 105 -9.99 2.47 14.69
CA GLY A 105 -8.65 2.85 14.30
C GLY A 105 -7.94 1.80 13.44
N LEU A 106 -6.68 2.06 13.14
CA LEU A 106 -5.83 1.18 12.34
C LEU A 106 -5.14 0.12 13.21
N VAL A 107 -5.68 -1.08 13.21
CA VAL A 107 -5.07 -2.24 13.87
C VAL A 107 -4.25 -3.02 12.84
N ALA A 108 -2.98 -2.62 12.65
CA ALA A 108 -2.11 -3.18 11.62
C ALA A 108 -0.64 -3.17 12.06
N GLY A 109 0.15 -4.11 11.54
CA GLY A 109 1.60 -4.08 11.67
C GLY A 109 2.23 -2.90 10.91
N GLY A 110 3.41 -2.42 11.34
CA GLY A 110 4.02 -1.16 10.87
C GLY A 110 4.07 -0.98 9.36
N ALA A 111 4.51 -2.00 8.62
CA ALA A 111 4.58 -1.94 7.16
C ALA A 111 3.19 -1.83 6.49
N MET A 112 2.20 -2.57 7.00
CA MET A 112 0.82 -2.49 6.52
C MET A 112 0.17 -1.18 6.92
N ARG A 113 0.41 -0.72 8.15
CA ARG A 113 -0.10 0.57 8.66
C ARG A 113 0.32 1.72 7.76
N ALA A 114 1.59 1.77 7.35
CA ALA A 114 2.09 2.81 6.45
C ALA A 114 1.31 2.87 5.12
N VAL A 115 0.95 1.71 4.56
CA VAL A 115 0.14 1.63 3.32
C VAL A 115 -1.28 2.10 3.56
N LEU A 116 -1.94 1.62 4.64
CA LEU A 116 -3.34 1.91 4.96
C LEU A 116 -3.55 3.39 5.31
N GLU A 117 -2.63 3.99 6.07
CA GLU A 117 -2.66 5.42 6.38
C GLU A 117 -2.42 6.28 5.13
N SER A 118 -1.50 5.89 4.24
CA SER A 118 -1.27 6.59 2.97
C SER A 118 -2.48 6.50 2.02
N ALA A 119 -3.28 5.43 2.12
CA ALA A 119 -4.54 5.28 1.40
C ALA A 119 -5.69 6.12 1.99
N GLY A 120 -5.54 6.68 3.19
CA GLY A 120 -6.58 7.41 3.90
C GLY A 120 -7.60 6.53 4.61
N ILE A 121 -7.29 5.25 4.83
CA ILE A 121 -8.11 4.33 5.62
C ILE A 121 -7.89 4.66 7.10
N LYS A 122 -8.98 4.83 7.85
CA LYS A 122 -8.97 5.19 9.28
C LYS A 122 -9.28 4.00 10.17
N ASP A 123 -10.17 3.12 9.73
CA ASP A 123 -10.68 2.01 10.54
C ASP A 123 -10.55 0.69 9.78
N VAL A 124 -9.64 -0.19 10.23
CA VAL A 124 -9.40 -1.49 9.62
C VAL A 124 -8.69 -2.44 10.58
N LEU A 125 -9.04 -3.72 10.51
CA LEU A 125 -8.32 -4.80 11.16
C LEU A 125 -7.45 -5.49 10.12
N ALA A 126 -6.15 -5.54 10.37
CA ALA A 126 -5.20 -6.15 9.45
C ALA A 126 -4.23 -7.09 10.19
N LYS A 127 -3.99 -8.25 9.61
CA LYS A 127 -3.05 -9.24 10.14
C LYS A 127 -2.15 -9.76 9.03
N SER A 128 -0.86 -9.82 9.32
CA SER A 128 0.12 -10.50 8.47
C SER A 128 0.39 -11.92 8.98
N LYS A 129 0.56 -12.84 8.04
CA LYS A 129 0.95 -14.22 8.27
C LYS A 129 2.17 -14.56 7.39
N GLY A 130 2.96 -15.53 7.80
CA GLY A 130 4.17 -15.93 7.06
C GLY A 130 5.31 -14.93 7.20
N SER A 131 5.86 -14.47 6.09
CA SER A 131 7.03 -13.58 6.09
C SER A 131 6.71 -12.20 6.65
N SER A 132 7.55 -11.72 7.58
CA SER A 132 7.50 -10.36 8.12
C SER A 132 8.34 -9.35 7.32
N ASN A 133 8.89 -9.73 6.17
CA ASN A 133 9.69 -8.84 5.33
C ASN A 133 8.86 -7.63 4.86
N PRO A 134 9.25 -6.38 5.20
CA PRO A 134 8.51 -5.18 4.85
C PRO A 134 8.23 -5.04 3.34
N HIS A 135 9.15 -5.45 2.49
CA HIS A 135 8.98 -5.42 1.04
C HIS A 135 7.82 -6.29 0.57
N ASN A 136 7.69 -7.50 1.13
CA ASN A 136 6.63 -8.42 0.78
C ASN A 136 5.29 -7.95 1.36
N LEU A 137 5.29 -7.46 2.61
CA LEU A 137 4.09 -6.96 3.28
C LEU A 137 3.48 -5.76 2.56
N VAL A 138 4.28 -4.76 2.18
CA VAL A 138 3.80 -3.59 1.41
C VAL A 138 3.16 -4.04 0.11
N LYS A 139 3.82 -4.91 -0.66
CA LYS A 139 3.31 -5.40 -1.94
C LYS A 139 2.05 -6.24 -1.77
N ALA A 140 2.00 -7.12 -0.77
CA ALA A 140 0.82 -7.93 -0.47
C ALA A 140 -0.37 -7.06 -0.04
N THR A 141 -0.15 -6.02 0.79
CA THR A 141 -1.20 -5.09 1.22
C THR A 141 -1.77 -4.31 0.04
N ILE A 142 -0.92 -3.76 -0.83
CA ILE A 142 -1.37 -3.05 -2.03
C ILE A 142 -2.09 -4.00 -3.00
N ALA A 143 -1.62 -5.24 -3.14
CA ALA A 143 -2.31 -6.24 -3.94
C ALA A 143 -3.70 -6.56 -3.37
N ALA A 144 -3.84 -6.74 -2.05
CA ALA A 144 -5.13 -6.94 -1.40
C ALA A 144 -6.09 -5.78 -1.67
N LEU A 145 -5.65 -4.54 -1.46
CA LEU A 145 -6.46 -3.34 -1.71
C LEU A 145 -6.86 -3.20 -3.19
N SER A 146 -5.97 -3.55 -4.11
CA SER A 146 -6.22 -3.47 -5.56
C SER A 146 -7.21 -4.53 -6.08
N LEU A 147 -7.35 -5.65 -5.37
CA LEU A 147 -8.28 -6.73 -5.69
C LEU A 147 -9.68 -6.47 -5.15
N MET A 148 -9.85 -5.51 -4.23
CA MET A 148 -11.14 -5.16 -3.68
C MET A 148 -12.06 -4.59 -4.76
N ARG A 149 -13.33 -4.95 -4.68
CA ARG A 149 -14.37 -4.44 -5.55
C ARG A 149 -15.03 -3.22 -4.94
N ASP A 150 -15.08 -2.16 -5.71
CA ASP A 150 -15.82 -0.96 -5.34
C ASP A 150 -17.33 -1.24 -5.42
N PRO A 151 -18.11 -1.01 -4.34
CA PRO A 151 -19.54 -1.22 -4.32
C PRO A 151 -20.29 -0.45 -5.42
N TYR A 152 -19.85 0.76 -5.77
CA TYR A 152 -20.44 1.55 -6.86
C TYR A 152 -20.29 0.86 -8.21
N THR A 153 -19.10 0.31 -8.48
CA THR A 153 -18.85 -0.45 -9.70
C THR A 153 -19.70 -1.73 -9.75
N VAL A 154 -19.87 -2.40 -8.61
CA VAL A 154 -20.71 -3.61 -8.52
C VAL A 154 -22.19 -3.27 -8.77
N ALA A 155 -22.71 -2.19 -8.14
CA ALA A 155 -24.06 -1.70 -8.35
C ALA A 155 -24.33 -1.40 -9.83
N GLY A 156 -23.43 -0.64 -10.46
CA GLY A 156 -23.54 -0.31 -11.89
C GLY A 156 -23.50 -1.53 -12.81
N THR A 157 -22.61 -2.50 -12.54
CA THR A 157 -22.50 -3.73 -13.34
C THR A 157 -23.72 -4.63 -13.20
N ARG A 158 -24.33 -4.68 -12.02
CA ARG A 158 -25.54 -5.49 -11.73
C ARG A 158 -26.85 -4.77 -12.04
N GLY A 159 -26.82 -3.45 -12.27
CA GLY A 159 -28.03 -2.64 -12.48
C GLY A 159 -28.94 -2.54 -11.25
N ILE A 160 -28.39 -2.61 -10.04
CA ILE A 160 -29.11 -2.58 -8.78
C ILE A 160 -28.73 -1.35 -7.94
N SER A 161 -29.60 -0.98 -6.98
CA SER A 161 -29.30 0.12 -6.05
C SER A 161 -28.15 -0.26 -5.08
N MET A 162 -27.49 0.77 -4.54
CA MET A 162 -26.44 0.57 -3.52
C MET A 162 -26.94 -0.18 -2.28
N ASP A 163 -28.18 0.09 -1.85
CA ASP A 163 -28.78 -0.60 -0.71
C ASP A 163 -28.90 -2.10 -0.92
N ARG A 164 -29.23 -2.52 -2.14
CA ARG A 164 -29.27 -3.94 -2.52
C ARG A 164 -27.88 -4.59 -2.61
N VAL A 165 -26.83 -3.83 -2.82
CA VAL A 165 -25.47 -4.40 -2.80
C VAL A 165 -25.06 -4.85 -1.40
N PHE A 166 -25.52 -4.15 -0.35
CA PHE A 166 -25.18 -4.43 1.05
C PHE A 166 -26.20 -5.30 1.78
N ASN A 167 -27.49 -5.19 1.43
CA ASN A 167 -28.57 -5.82 2.17
C ASN A 167 -29.25 -6.99 1.40
N GLY A 168 -28.90 -7.21 0.15
CA GLY A 168 -29.49 -8.29 -0.69
C GLY A 168 -30.72 -7.84 -1.47
#